data_9b5f0e8680d1fcc76f9eace2db479973
#
_entry.id   9b5f0e8680d1fcc76f9eace2db479973
#
_cell.length_a   1.000
_cell.length_b   1.000
_cell.length_c   1.000
_cell.angle_alpha   90.00
_cell.angle_beta   90.00
_cell.angle_gamma   90.00
#
_symmetry.space_group_name_H-M   'P 1'
#
loop_
_entity.id
_entity.type
_entity.pdbx_description
1 polymer ?
#
loop_
_entity_poly.entity_id
_entity_poly.type
_entity_poly.pdbx_seq_one_letter_code
_entity_poly.pdbx_strand_id
1 'polypeptide(L)'
;MKRYLITSLFIALIGGCSNIDSLGFPGVHKIDIQQGNLITDEMVDLLRPGLTQSQVQYVMGTPLVVDIFNPDHWDYVYQYRHGDGHIEERKLRVVFKQGRVATIEQ
;
A
#
# COMPACT_ATOMS: atom_id res chain seq x y z
N MET A 1 29.46 49.41 28.73
CA MET A 1 29.09 49.49 27.31
C MET A 1 29.40 48.21 26.53
N LYS A 2 30.54 47.57 26.63
CA LYS A 2 30.84 46.32 25.92
C LYS A 2 29.89 45.15 26.29
N ARG A 3 29.41 45.10 27.54
CA ARG A 3 28.49 44.02 27.99
C ARG A 3 27.10 44.15 27.36
N TYR A 4 26.59 45.33 27.13
CA TYR A 4 25.28 45.58 26.51
C TYR A 4 25.33 45.38 24.98
N LEU A 5 26.47 45.60 24.35
CA LEU A 5 26.66 45.32 22.93
C LEU A 5 26.60 43.83 22.63
N ILE A 6 27.19 43.01 23.49
CA ILE A 6 27.18 41.54 23.34
C ILE A 6 25.76 40.98 23.55
N THR A 7 25.03 41.51 24.54
CA THR A 7 23.64 41.09 24.83
C THR A 7 22.69 41.50 23.70
N SER A 8 22.87 42.69 23.14
CA SER A 8 22.07 43.17 21.98
C SER A 8 22.34 42.34 20.72
N LEU A 9 23.56 41.93 20.48
CA LEU A 9 23.95 41.10 19.37
C LEU A 9 23.34 39.68 19.49
N PHE A 10 23.26 39.14 20.73
CA PHE A 10 22.69 37.81 20.97
C PHE A 10 21.18 37.76 20.72
N ILE A 11 20.46 38.86 21.09
CA ILE A 11 19.00 38.99 20.87
C ILE A 11 18.68 39.12 19.35
N ALA A 12 19.53 39.78 18.60
CA ALA A 12 19.36 39.91 17.14
C ALA A 12 19.49 38.59 16.35
N LEU A 13 20.25 37.62 16.90
CA LEU A 13 20.45 36.32 16.30
C LEU A 13 19.26 35.35 16.49
N ILE A 14 18.41 35.59 17.49
CA ILE A 14 17.25 34.73 17.81
C ILE A 14 16.03 35.07 16.96
N GLY A 15 15.97 36.29 16.37
CA GLY A 15 14.86 36.75 15.53
C GLY A 15 14.81 36.19 14.11
N GLY A 16 15.79 35.41 13.71
CA GLY A 16 15.96 34.94 12.31
C GLY A 16 15.18 33.69 11.89
N CYS A 17 14.47 33.04 12.83
CA CYS A 17 13.85 31.73 12.53
C CYS A 17 12.38 31.76 12.13
N SER A 18 11.78 32.93 11.88
CA SER A 18 10.33 33.01 11.65
C SER A 18 9.87 32.91 10.17
N ASN A 19 10.78 32.69 9.21
CA ASN A 19 10.41 32.60 7.79
C ASN A 19 10.88 31.30 7.11
N ILE A 20 10.85 30.19 7.84
CA ILE A 20 11.20 28.86 7.26
C ILE A 20 10.13 28.37 6.27
N ASP A 21 8.90 28.91 6.35
CA ASP A 21 7.81 28.56 5.42
C ASP A 21 8.05 29.04 3.97
N SER A 22 8.97 29.95 3.76
CA SER A 22 9.30 30.46 2.42
C SER A 22 10.45 29.72 1.72
N LEU A 23 11.15 28.83 2.44
CA LEU A 23 12.01 27.85 1.81
C LEU A 23 11.10 26.79 1.19
N GLY A 24 10.59 27.06 -0.01
CA GLY A 24 9.88 26.07 -0.81
C GLY A 24 10.78 24.84 -0.97
N PHE A 25 10.66 23.94 -0.02
CA PHE A 25 11.14 22.56 -0.26
C PHE A 25 10.49 22.11 -1.56
N PRO A 26 11.27 21.70 -2.57
CA PRO A 26 10.69 21.10 -3.76
C PRO A 26 9.76 20.01 -3.27
N GLY A 27 8.46 20.15 -3.54
CA GLY A 27 7.43 19.29 -3.00
C GLY A 27 7.87 17.85 -3.14
N VAL A 28 7.79 17.09 -2.06
CA VAL A 28 8.09 15.65 -2.09
C VAL A 28 7.25 15.06 -3.22
N HIS A 29 7.90 14.57 -4.26
CA HIS A 29 7.21 13.94 -5.38
C HIS A 29 6.50 12.72 -4.83
N LYS A 30 5.17 12.81 -4.74
CA LYS A 30 4.35 11.70 -4.27
C LYS A 30 4.23 10.72 -5.43
N ILE A 31 4.78 9.54 -5.23
CA ILE A 31 4.71 8.45 -6.20
C ILE A 31 3.56 7.53 -5.85
N ASP A 32 3.00 6.90 -6.87
CA ASP A 32 2.02 5.85 -6.71
C ASP A 32 2.68 4.60 -6.11
N ILE A 33 1.99 3.95 -5.18
CA ILE A 33 2.51 2.75 -4.50
C ILE A 33 1.53 1.61 -4.75
N GLN A 34 2.05 0.53 -5.32
CA GLN A 34 1.32 -0.72 -5.52
C GLN A 34 1.79 -1.76 -4.50
N GLN A 35 0.85 -2.44 -3.85
CA GLN A 35 1.13 -3.46 -2.84
C GLN A 35 0.18 -4.66 -3.00
N GLY A 36 0.70 -5.85 -2.68
CA GLY A 36 -0.06 -7.08 -2.70
C GLY A 36 -0.08 -7.78 -4.06
N ASN A 37 -1.09 -8.61 -4.28
CA ASN A 37 -1.27 -9.37 -5.51
C ASN A 37 -2.03 -8.53 -6.54
N LEU A 38 -1.45 -8.33 -7.72
CA LEU A 38 -2.18 -7.71 -8.82
C LEU A 38 -3.42 -8.57 -9.16
N ILE A 39 -4.60 -7.94 -9.15
CA ILE A 39 -5.87 -8.59 -9.48
C ILE A 39 -6.47 -7.85 -10.67
N THR A 40 -6.46 -8.47 -11.84
CA THR A 40 -7.11 -7.95 -13.05
C THR A 40 -8.42 -8.68 -13.32
N ASP A 41 -9.30 -8.04 -14.08
CA ASP A 41 -10.59 -8.65 -14.44
C ASP A 41 -10.38 -9.91 -15.29
N GLU A 42 -9.37 -9.91 -16.16
CA GLU A 42 -9.03 -11.09 -16.98
C GLU A 42 -8.59 -12.27 -16.09
N MET A 43 -7.83 -12.02 -15.03
CA MET A 43 -7.43 -13.07 -14.07
C MET A 43 -8.65 -13.63 -13.36
N VAL A 44 -9.57 -12.78 -12.92
CA VAL A 44 -10.80 -13.19 -12.25
C VAL A 44 -11.69 -14.00 -13.20
N ASP A 45 -11.80 -13.61 -14.46
CA ASP A 45 -12.59 -14.30 -15.46
C ASP A 45 -12.07 -15.70 -15.79
N LEU A 46 -10.77 -15.93 -15.58
CA LEU A 46 -10.16 -17.25 -15.74
C LEU A 46 -10.44 -18.19 -14.56
N LEU A 47 -10.79 -17.63 -13.40
CA LEU A 47 -11.11 -18.43 -12.23
C LEU A 47 -12.50 -19.06 -12.37
N ARG A 48 -12.56 -20.37 -12.19
CA ARG A 48 -13.82 -21.13 -12.27
C ARG A 48 -13.85 -22.20 -11.18
N PRO A 49 -15.04 -22.55 -10.69
CA PRO A 49 -15.19 -23.72 -9.83
C PRO A 49 -14.60 -24.97 -10.49
N GLY A 50 -13.93 -25.79 -9.71
CA GLY A 50 -13.28 -27.02 -10.16
C GLY A 50 -11.80 -26.89 -10.52
N LEU A 51 -11.22 -25.69 -10.60
CA LEU A 51 -9.79 -25.49 -10.76
C LEU A 51 -9.03 -26.05 -9.55
N THR A 52 -7.86 -26.62 -9.79
CA THR A 52 -6.94 -27.05 -8.72
C THR A 52 -6.22 -25.86 -8.12
N GLN A 53 -5.65 -26.03 -6.92
CA GLN A 53 -4.82 -25.02 -6.27
C GLN A 53 -3.65 -24.58 -7.17
N SER A 54 -2.99 -25.51 -7.83
CA SER A 54 -1.89 -25.22 -8.77
C SER A 54 -2.34 -24.38 -9.95
N GLN A 55 -3.53 -24.62 -10.48
CA GLN A 55 -4.09 -23.82 -11.58
C GLN A 55 -4.45 -22.41 -11.12
N VAL A 56 -5.03 -22.26 -9.93
CA VAL A 56 -5.29 -20.94 -9.33
C VAL A 56 -4.00 -20.17 -9.11
N GLN A 57 -2.98 -20.83 -8.58
CA GLN A 57 -1.66 -20.21 -8.35
C GLN A 57 -0.98 -19.83 -9.67
N TYR A 58 -1.20 -20.57 -10.74
CA TYR A 58 -0.70 -20.23 -12.08
C TYR A 58 -1.33 -18.94 -12.61
N VAL A 59 -2.63 -18.76 -12.41
CA VAL A 59 -3.38 -17.58 -12.86
C VAL A 59 -3.14 -16.37 -11.98
N MET A 60 -3.25 -16.55 -10.65
CA MET A 60 -3.27 -15.44 -9.67
C MET A 60 -1.91 -15.23 -8.98
N GLY A 61 -0.99 -16.16 -9.10
CA GLY A 61 0.24 -16.17 -8.31
C GLY A 61 0.03 -16.69 -6.89
N THR A 62 1.04 -16.49 -6.05
CA THR A 62 0.99 -16.91 -4.64
C THR A 62 0.05 -15.99 -3.87
N PRO A 63 -0.92 -16.52 -3.11
CA PRO A 63 -1.83 -15.69 -2.32
C PRO A 63 -1.08 -14.93 -1.23
N LEU A 64 -1.53 -13.71 -0.96
CA LEU A 64 -0.94 -12.87 0.08
C LEU A 64 -1.17 -13.45 1.48
N VAL A 65 -2.36 -14.00 1.71
CA VAL A 65 -2.74 -14.61 2.98
C VAL A 65 -3.35 -15.99 2.75
N VAL A 66 -2.84 -16.96 3.49
CA VAL A 66 -3.46 -18.28 3.64
C VAL A 66 -3.89 -18.39 5.10
N ASP A 67 -5.18 -18.66 5.33
CA ASP A 67 -5.70 -18.80 6.68
C ASP A 67 -5.09 -20.07 7.33
N ILE A 68 -4.39 -19.88 8.45
CA ILE A 68 -3.75 -20.98 9.18
C ILE A 68 -4.77 -21.95 9.80
N PHE A 69 -5.99 -21.49 10.08
CA PHE A 69 -7.08 -22.31 10.62
C PHE A 69 -7.89 -22.98 9.52
N ASN A 70 -7.93 -22.36 8.33
CA ASN A 70 -8.62 -22.87 7.15
C ASN A 70 -7.70 -22.79 5.94
N PRO A 71 -6.75 -23.70 5.76
CA PRO A 71 -5.77 -23.64 4.66
C PRO A 71 -6.40 -23.74 3.27
N ASP A 72 -7.69 -24.05 3.19
CA ASP A 72 -8.49 -24.03 1.97
C ASP A 72 -9.01 -22.64 1.58
N HIS A 73 -8.73 -21.61 2.40
CA HIS A 73 -9.09 -20.22 2.11
C HIS A 73 -7.83 -19.45 1.69
N TRP A 74 -7.81 -19.00 0.47
CA TRP A 74 -6.75 -18.18 -0.08
C TRP A 74 -7.25 -16.76 -0.32
N ASP A 75 -6.61 -15.78 0.30
CA ASP A 75 -6.95 -14.38 0.15
C ASP A 75 -5.90 -13.66 -0.71
N TYR A 76 -6.39 -13.06 -1.78
CA TYR A 76 -5.63 -12.17 -2.64
C TYR A 76 -6.06 -10.74 -2.34
N VAL A 77 -5.10 -9.87 -2.04
CA VAL A 77 -5.35 -8.47 -1.73
C VAL A 77 -4.44 -7.62 -2.60
N TYR A 78 -5.02 -6.68 -3.29
CA TYR A 78 -4.31 -5.67 -4.07
C TYR A 78 -4.67 -4.29 -3.56
N GLN A 79 -3.67 -3.48 -3.31
CA GLN A 79 -3.84 -2.10 -2.89
C GLN A 79 -3.02 -1.19 -3.79
N TYR A 80 -3.68 -0.19 -4.34
CA TYR A 80 -3.05 0.86 -5.11
C TYR A 80 -3.25 2.21 -4.40
N ARG A 81 -2.16 2.83 -4.03
CA ARG A 81 -2.18 4.17 -3.43
C ARG A 81 -1.70 5.18 -4.44
N HIS A 82 -2.58 6.08 -4.83
CA HIS A 82 -2.27 7.20 -5.70
C HIS A 82 -1.41 8.24 -4.97
N GLY A 83 -0.61 9.00 -5.72
CA GLY A 83 0.22 10.07 -5.16
C GLY A 83 -0.58 11.18 -4.46
N ASP A 84 -1.88 11.33 -4.75
CA ASP A 84 -2.80 12.25 -4.08
C ASP A 84 -3.30 11.73 -2.71
N GLY A 85 -2.99 10.46 -2.38
CA GLY A 85 -3.39 9.80 -1.15
C GLY A 85 -4.65 8.94 -1.26
N HIS A 86 -5.32 8.93 -2.43
CA HIS A 86 -6.43 8.02 -2.68
C HIS A 86 -5.96 6.57 -2.70
N ILE A 87 -6.73 5.68 -2.09
CA ILE A 87 -6.41 4.25 -2.01
C ILE A 87 -7.52 3.45 -2.67
N GLU A 88 -7.14 2.65 -3.64
CA GLU A 88 -7.99 1.63 -4.25
C GLU A 88 -7.57 0.26 -3.70
N GLU A 89 -8.54 -0.52 -3.26
CA GLU A 89 -8.31 -1.86 -2.73
C GLU A 89 -9.23 -2.85 -3.44
N ARG A 90 -8.64 -3.96 -3.88
CA ARG A 90 -9.38 -5.12 -4.41
C ARG A 90 -9.04 -6.34 -3.58
N LYS A 91 -10.06 -7.08 -3.21
CA LYS A 91 -9.95 -8.34 -2.48
C LYS A 91 -10.60 -9.45 -3.27
N LEU A 92 -9.99 -10.61 -3.23
CA LEU A 92 -10.52 -11.82 -3.83
C LEU A 92 -10.23 -12.98 -2.89
N ARG A 93 -11.26 -13.69 -2.47
CA ARG A 93 -11.11 -14.93 -1.70
C ARG A 93 -11.48 -16.12 -2.55
N VAL A 94 -10.59 -17.10 -2.60
CA VAL A 94 -10.82 -18.38 -3.24
C VAL A 94 -10.94 -19.44 -2.16
N VAL A 95 -12.09 -20.11 -2.13
CA VAL A 95 -12.37 -21.20 -1.20
C VAL A 95 -12.27 -22.53 -1.93
N PHE A 96 -11.44 -23.43 -1.42
CA PHE A 96 -11.26 -24.76 -1.96
C PHE A 96 -12.04 -25.80 -1.15
N LYS A 97 -12.50 -26.82 -1.84
CA LYS A 97 -13.01 -28.08 -1.24
C LYS A 97 -12.36 -29.23 -1.96
N GLN A 98 -11.75 -30.16 -1.20
CA GLN A 98 -11.03 -31.31 -1.74
C GLN A 98 -9.99 -30.93 -2.80
N GLY A 99 -9.25 -29.81 -2.56
CA GLY A 99 -8.21 -29.31 -3.42
C GLY A 99 -8.69 -28.62 -4.72
N ARG A 100 -9.98 -28.35 -4.84
CA ARG A 100 -10.57 -27.69 -5.99
C ARG A 100 -11.38 -26.45 -5.58
N VAL A 101 -11.39 -25.44 -6.43
CA VAL A 101 -12.17 -24.22 -6.21
C VAL A 101 -13.65 -24.58 -6.07
N ALA A 102 -14.23 -24.20 -4.94
CA ALA A 102 -15.66 -24.32 -4.67
C ALA A 102 -16.36 -22.97 -4.82
N THR A 103 -15.79 -21.89 -4.31
CA THR A 103 -16.39 -20.56 -4.29
C THR A 103 -15.33 -19.49 -4.51
N ILE A 104 -15.71 -18.42 -5.19
CA ILE A 104 -14.90 -17.22 -5.43
C ILE A 104 -15.72 -16.04 -4.91
N GLU A 105 -15.14 -15.28 -3.98
CA GLU A 105 -15.77 -14.11 -3.34
C GLU A 105 -14.96 -12.86 -3.67
N GLN A 106 -15.63 -11.77 -4.06
CA GLN A 106 -15.05 -10.46 -4.37
C GLN A 106 -15.58 -9.39 -3.42
#